data_070c4b7b7e13f35003681ce683e0cf4e
#
_entry.id   070c4b7b7e13f35003681ce683e0cf4e
#
_cell.length_a   1.000
_cell.length_b   1.000
_cell.length_c   1.000
_cell.angle_alpha   90.00
_cell.angle_beta   90.00
_cell.angle_gamma   90.00
#
_symmetry.space_group_name_H-M   'P 1'
#
loop_
_entity.id
_entity.type
_entity.pdbx_description
1 polymer ?
#
loop_
_entity_poly.entity_id
_entity_poly.type
_entity_poly.pdbx_seq_one_letter_code
_entity_poly.pdbx_strand_id
1 'polypeptide(L)'
;MSDNKKEGTRSVREEVLAARKCENINDPVDTYFIDYYAMVWSKMFIALHIIPNVVTIMAMISGIAGGVLLIMNRSFWLDLVGAILVFHSAVFDASDGQVARLTKHYSRLGRMLDGMSDASVYLTLYLACVVRLWDCSDTVLWHVFLPILGIVTFVLYVAQCQLPDYFKNLHMFMIDNSKGNELSRGKHVKAELEQAKKGTFDHFSKFCYYNYTHAQERRAPKTQTFLDAIEVHGKNEELREAFYAESSKLVKLTNLLTFNLRTAVLLLCMFLHWELAGMLFVVLVLEPVRLILLRKYEALSERLLLMVQ
;
A
#
# COMPACT_ATOMS: atom_id res chain seq x y z
N MET A 1 46.45 0.20 -19.84
CA MET A 1 46.27 -1.11 -19.19
C MET A 1 44.96 -1.05 -18.46
N SER A 2 44.04 -1.84 -18.90
CA SER A 2 42.61 -1.83 -18.59
C SER A 2 42.33 -2.45 -17.22
N ASP A 3 41.79 -1.67 -16.32
CA ASP A 3 41.10 -2.18 -15.12
C ASP A 3 39.71 -2.67 -15.50
N ASN A 4 39.69 -3.91 -15.93
CA ASN A 4 38.45 -4.66 -16.14
C ASN A 4 37.94 -5.14 -14.75
N LYS A 5 37.27 -4.26 -14.01
CA LYS A 5 36.57 -4.64 -12.78
C LYS A 5 35.52 -5.68 -13.14
N LYS A 6 35.81 -6.93 -12.79
CA LYS A 6 34.83 -8.04 -12.79
C LYS A 6 33.59 -7.59 -12.04
N GLU A 7 32.52 -7.24 -12.75
CA GLU A 7 31.18 -7.28 -12.22
C GLU A 7 30.87 -8.74 -11.89
N GLY A 8 31.14 -9.11 -10.65
CA GLY A 8 30.71 -10.40 -10.11
C GLY A 8 29.19 -10.45 -10.23
N THR A 9 28.67 -11.48 -10.88
CA THR A 9 27.24 -11.75 -11.01
C THR A 9 26.63 -11.77 -9.60
N ARG A 10 25.90 -10.72 -9.23
CA ARG A 10 25.19 -10.68 -7.94
C ARG A 10 24.22 -11.85 -7.87
N SER A 11 24.13 -12.50 -6.73
CA SER A 11 23.11 -13.53 -6.53
C SER A 11 21.72 -12.91 -6.63
N VAL A 12 20.71 -13.66 -7.07
CA VAL A 12 19.32 -13.18 -7.14
C VAL A 12 18.86 -12.61 -5.80
N ARG A 13 19.32 -13.20 -4.69
CA ARG A 13 19.06 -12.73 -3.35
C ARG A 13 19.62 -11.33 -3.09
N GLU A 14 20.86 -11.06 -3.51
CA GLU A 14 21.48 -9.72 -3.36
C GLU A 14 20.78 -8.67 -4.21
N GLU A 15 20.31 -9.03 -5.40
CA GLU A 15 19.56 -8.14 -6.27
C GLU A 15 18.18 -7.79 -5.67
N VAL A 16 17.47 -8.80 -5.14
CA VAL A 16 16.19 -8.60 -4.45
C VAL A 16 16.38 -7.70 -3.23
N LEU A 17 17.42 -7.94 -2.42
CA LEU A 17 17.74 -7.11 -1.25
C LEU A 17 18.05 -5.66 -1.65
N ALA A 18 18.82 -5.46 -2.73
CA ALA A 18 19.14 -4.12 -3.24
C ALA A 18 17.91 -3.37 -3.80
N ALA A 19 16.90 -4.11 -4.30
CA ALA A 19 15.66 -3.56 -4.82
C ALA A 19 14.58 -3.35 -3.73
N ARG A 20 14.82 -3.74 -2.47
CA ARG A 20 13.87 -3.54 -1.37
C ARG A 20 13.87 -2.12 -0.84
N LYS A 21 12.71 -1.68 -0.39
CA LYS A 21 12.52 -0.38 0.27
C LYS A 21 13.19 -0.34 1.65
N CYS A 22 13.02 -1.40 2.44
CA CYS A 22 13.65 -1.56 3.77
C CYS A 22 13.63 -3.03 4.20
N GLU A 23 14.71 -3.51 4.86
CA GLU A 23 14.84 -4.92 5.24
C GLU A 23 13.94 -5.35 6.41
N ASN A 24 13.59 -4.43 7.32
CA ASN A 24 12.97 -4.78 8.61
C ASN A 24 11.45 -4.58 8.67
N ILE A 25 10.82 -4.07 7.61
CA ILE A 25 9.44 -3.60 7.63
C ILE A 25 8.52 -4.41 6.70
N ASN A 26 9.09 -5.21 5.81
CA ASN A 26 8.34 -5.90 4.76
C ASN A 26 7.47 -7.03 5.33
N ASP A 27 6.34 -7.25 4.65
CA ASP A 27 5.49 -8.41 4.88
C ASP A 27 6.29 -9.70 4.59
N PRO A 28 6.20 -10.75 5.43
CA PRO A 28 6.86 -12.02 5.16
C PRO A 28 6.49 -12.63 3.81
N VAL A 29 5.23 -12.51 3.35
CA VAL A 29 4.78 -13.03 2.06
C VAL A 29 5.49 -12.30 0.92
N ASP A 30 5.59 -10.97 0.99
CA ASP A 30 6.36 -10.17 0.03
C ASP A 30 7.82 -10.59 0.04
N THR A 31 8.39 -10.68 1.24
CA THR A 31 9.82 -10.96 1.45
C THR A 31 10.28 -12.30 0.88
N TYR A 32 9.48 -13.36 1.05
CA TYR A 32 9.88 -14.72 0.72
C TYR A 32 9.30 -15.23 -0.61
N PHE A 33 8.26 -14.57 -1.14
CA PHE A 33 7.54 -15.05 -2.30
C PHE A 33 7.42 -14.01 -3.40
N ILE A 34 6.69 -12.90 -3.13
CA ILE A 34 6.33 -11.93 -4.16
C ILE A 34 7.56 -11.20 -4.69
N ASP A 35 8.49 -10.76 -3.83
CA ASP A 35 9.70 -10.03 -4.24
C ASP A 35 10.57 -10.82 -5.22
N TYR A 36 10.70 -12.14 -5.01
CA TYR A 36 11.49 -13.00 -5.91
C TYR A 36 10.80 -13.19 -7.25
N TYR A 37 9.49 -13.41 -7.25
CA TYR A 37 8.72 -13.55 -8.46
C TYR A 37 8.64 -12.23 -9.23
N ALA A 38 8.43 -11.14 -8.53
CA ALA A 38 8.47 -9.79 -9.09
C ALA A 38 9.84 -9.44 -9.70
N MET A 39 10.96 -9.91 -9.12
CA MET A 39 12.30 -9.67 -9.66
C MET A 39 12.49 -10.27 -11.06
N VAL A 40 11.89 -11.42 -11.34
CA VAL A 40 11.93 -12.02 -12.68
C VAL A 40 11.26 -11.11 -13.70
N TRP A 41 10.06 -10.59 -13.35
CA TRP A 41 9.33 -9.65 -14.20
C TRP A 41 10.04 -8.30 -14.31
N SER A 42 10.60 -7.80 -13.21
CA SER A 42 11.34 -6.54 -13.19
C SER A 42 12.53 -6.56 -14.14
N LYS A 43 13.31 -7.67 -14.16
CA LYS A 43 14.41 -7.86 -15.12
C LYS A 43 13.91 -7.84 -16.56
N MET A 44 12.81 -8.50 -16.84
CA MET A 44 12.20 -8.52 -18.17
C MET A 44 11.74 -7.12 -18.58
N PHE A 45 11.04 -6.38 -17.69
CA PHE A 45 10.59 -5.04 -17.98
C PHE A 45 11.74 -4.07 -18.21
N ILE A 46 12.82 -4.16 -17.43
CA ILE A 46 14.04 -3.36 -17.63
C ILE A 46 14.71 -3.69 -18.97
N ALA A 47 14.82 -4.97 -19.32
CA ALA A 47 15.40 -5.39 -20.60
C ALA A 47 14.58 -4.90 -21.82
N LEU A 48 13.25 -4.80 -21.65
CA LEU A 48 12.33 -4.27 -22.65
C LEU A 48 12.17 -2.72 -22.59
N HIS A 49 12.94 -2.05 -21.73
CA HIS A 49 12.86 -0.58 -21.50
C HIS A 49 11.47 -0.09 -21.11
N ILE A 50 10.69 -0.92 -20.44
CA ILE A 50 9.34 -0.57 -19.95
C ILE A 50 9.49 0.27 -18.67
N ILE A 51 8.90 1.46 -18.68
CA ILE A 51 8.94 2.39 -17.52
C ILE A 51 8.00 1.94 -16.40
N PRO A 52 8.30 2.25 -15.11
CA PRO A 52 7.49 1.81 -13.96
C PRO A 52 6.00 2.10 -14.10
N ASN A 53 5.61 3.29 -14.52
CA ASN A 53 4.18 3.67 -14.67
C ASN A 53 3.40 2.76 -15.63
N VAL A 54 4.04 2.21 -16.67
CA VAL A 54 3.41 1.25 -17.57
C VAL A 54 3.18 -0.08 -16.86
N VAL A 55 4.14 -0.51 -16.04
CA VAL A 55 3.99 -1.74 -15.24
C VAL A 55 2.85 -1.59 -14.23
N THR A 56 2.70 -0.43 -13.57
CA THR A 56 1.55 -0.12 -12.70
C THR A 56 0.21 -0.22 -13.46
N ILE A 57 0.15 0.30 -14.69
CA ILE A 57 -1.06 0.18 -15.52
C ILE A 57 -1.34 -1.27 -15.89
N MET A 58 -0.32 -2.08 -16.17
CA MET A 58 -0.46 -3.52 -16.41
C MET A 58 -0.98 -4.25 -15.17
N ALA A 59 -0.48 -3.89 -13.98
CA ALA A 59 -0.98 -4.40 -12.70
C ALA A 59 -2.47 -4.09 -12.54
N MET A 60 -2.87 -2.83 -12.76
CA MET A 60 -4.26 -2.38 -12.68
C MET A 60 -5.17 -3.15 -13.65
N ILE A 61 -4.77 -3.28 -14.92
CA ILE A 61 -5.55 -4.01 -15.93
C ILE A 61 -5.70 -5.47 -15.53
N SER A 62 -4.62 -6.13 -15.10
CA SER A 62 -4.65 -7.52 -14.65
C SER A 62 -5.60 -7.71 -13.47
N GLY A 63 -5.52 -6.85 -12.46
CA GLY A 63 -6.36 -6.96 -11.27
C GLY A 63 -7.83 -6.68 -11.55
N ILE A 64 -8.15 -5.65 -12.36
CA ILE A 64 -9.52 -5.35 -12.80
C ILE A 64 -10.07 -6.52 -13.63
N ALA A 65 -9.31 -7.05 -14.58
CA ALA A 65 -9.73 -8.20 -15.38
C ALA A 65 -10.02 -9.42 -14.49
N GLY A 66 -9.15 -9.68 -13.51
CA GLY A 66 -9.37 -10.73 -12.51
C GLY A 66 -10.65 -10.52 -11.71
N GLY A 67 -10.88 -9.30 -11.21
CA GLY A 67 -12.11 -8.94 -10.49
C GLY A 67 -13.38 -9.08 -11.37
N VAL A 68 -13.31 -8.68 -12.64
CA VAL A 68 -14.42 -8.84 -13.60
C VAL A 68 -14.73 -10.32 -13.85
N LEU A 69 -13.72 -11.20 -13.99
CA LEU A 69 -13.95 -12.64 -14.12
C LEU A 69 -14.63 -13.20 -12.87
N LEU A 70 -14.24 -12.76 -11.70
CA LEU A 70 -14.87 -13.14 -10.43
C LEU A 70 -16.34 -12.67 -10.34
N ILE A 71 -16.72 -11.57 -11.02
CA ILE A 71 -18.12 -11.11 -11.11
C ILE A 71 -18.94 -12.01 -12.04
N MET A 72 -18.37 -12.37 -13.20
CA MET A 72 -19.12 -12.93 -14.33
C MET A 72 -19.73 -14.30 -14.08
N ASN A 73 -19.06 -15.16 -13.33
CA ASN A 73 -19.56 -16.52 -13.15
C ASN A 73 -18.99 -17.18 -11.89
N ARG A 74 -19.82 -18.01 -11.22
CA ARG A 74 -19.44 -18.86 -10.08
C ARG A 74 -18.81 -20.20 -10.51
N SER A 75 -18.14 -20.23 -11.66
CA SER A 75 -17.42 -21.41 -12.12
C SER A 75 -16.03 -21.47 -11.50
N PHE A 76 -15.68 -22.61 -10.92
CA PHE A 76 -14.35 -22.83 -10.32
C PHE A 76 -13.20 -22.42 -11.25
N TRP A 77 -13.27 -22.72 -12.54
CA TRP A 77 -12.21 -22.38 -13.51
C TRP A 77 -12.10 -20.88 -13.75
N LEU A 78 -13.22 -20.16 -13.81
CA LEU A 78 -13.19 -18.71 -13.98
C LEU A 78 -12.72 -18.02 -12.69
N ASP A 79 -13.13 -18.54 -11.53
CA ASP A 79 -12.64 -18.06 -10.25
C ASP A 79 -11.13 -18.27 -10.12
N LEU A 80 -10.62 -19.43 -10.56
CA LEU A 80 -9.20 -19.72 -10.56
C LEU A 80 -8.42 -18.76 -11.48
N VAL A 81 -8.89 -18.53 -12.70
CA VAL A 81 -8.26 -17.58 -13.64
C VAL A 81 -8.34 -16.16 -13.07
N GLY A 82 -9.48 -15.76 -12.52
CA GLY A 82 -9.65 -14.47 -11.86
C GLY A 82 -8.66 -14.27 -10.70
N ALA A 83 -8.52 -15.27 -9.84
CA ALA A 83 -7.56 -15.25 -8.73
C ALA A 83 -6.10 -15.18 -9.21
N ILE A 84 -5.75 -15.91 -10.26
CA ILE A 84 -4.41 -15.85 -10.89
C ILE A 84 -4.13 -14.44 -11.42
N LEU A 85 -5.10 -13.78 -12.06
CA LEU A 85 -4.93 -12.41 -12.56
C LEU A 85 -4.78 -11.40 -11.42
N VAL A 86 -5.53 -11.56 -10.33
CA VAL A 86 -5.38 -10.73 -9.11
C VAL A 86 -4.00 -10.95 -8.48
N PHE A 87 -3.52 -12.19 -8.44
CA PHE A 87 -2.16 -12.49 -7.97
C PHE A 87 -1.10 -11.83 -8.86
N HIS A 88 -1.23 -11.91 -10.19
CA HIS A 88 -0.31 -11.23 -11.12
C HIS A 88 -0.35 -9.71 -10.98
N SER A 89 -1.52 -9.14 -10.65
CA SER A 89 -1.62 -7.72 -10.32
C SER A 89 -0.70 -7.35 -9.15
N ALA A 90 -0.72 -8.11 -8.06
CA ALA A 90 0.16 -7.89 -6.91
C ALA A 90 1.66 -8.07 -7.27
N VAL A 91 1.98 -9.03 -8.15
CA VAL A 91 3.35 -9.24 -8.63
C VAL A 91 3.84 -8.08 -9.49
N PHE A 92 3.01 -7.57 -10.38
CA PHE A 92 3.37 -6.42 -11.24
C PHE A 92 3.49 -5.13 -10.44
N ASP A 93 2.65 -4.94 -9.43
CA ASP A 93 2.75 -3.85 -8.47
C ASP A 93 4.09 -3.88 -7.72
N ALA A 94 4.47 -5.04 -7.16
CA ALA A 94 5.79 -5.21 -6.57
C ALA A 94 6.93 -4.97 -7.59
N SER A 95 6.73 -5.36 -8.86
CA SER A 95 7.69 -5.20 -9.94
C SER A 95 7.89 -3.74 -10.32
N ASP A 96 6.85 -2.90 -10.40
CA ASP A 96 6.98 -1.50 -10.76
C ASP A 96 7.84 -0.74 -9.75
N GLY A 97 7.64 -1.00 -8.45
CA GLY A 97 8.49 -0.47 -7.39
C GLY A 97 9.94 -0.95 -7.48
N GLN A 98 10.18 -2.22 -7.87
CA GLN A 98 11.53 -2.73 -8.09
C GLN A 98 12.17 -2.07 -9.33
N VAL A 99 11.45 -1.96 -10.45
CA VAL A 99 11.90 -1.27 -11.67
C VAL A 99 12.22 0.19 -11.34
N ALA A 100 11.36 0.90 -10.61
CA ALA A 100 11.59 2.29 -10.22
C ALA A 100 12.88 2.45 -9.39
N ARG A 101 13.13 1.54 -8.45
CA ARG A 101 14.35 1.56 -7.61
C ARG A 101 15.60 1.20 -8.39
N LEU A 102 15.57 0.18 -9.23
CA LEU A 102 16.72 -0.28 -10.02
C LEU A 102 17.11 0.73 -11.12
N THR A 103 16.12 1.36 -11.75
CA THR A 103 16.36 2.37 -12.81
C THR A 103 16.46 3.81 -12.28
N LYS A 104 16.21 4.01 -10.97
CA LYS A 104 16.15 5.34 -10.32
C LYS A 104 15.10 6.28 -10.93
N HIS A 105 14.06 5.72 -11.54
CA HIS A 105 12.96 6.46 -12.12
C HIS A 105 11.80 6.61 -11.13
N TYR A 106 11.90 7.58 -10.23
CA TYR A 106 10.84 7.89 -9.27
C TYR A 106 9.96 9.02 -9.80
N SER A 107 8.64 8.85 -9.72
CA SER A 107 7.72 9.92 -10.07
C SER A 107 6.58 10.02 -9.04
N ARG A 108 6.10 11.25 -8.78
CA ARG A 108 4.91 11.47 -7.95
C ARG A 108 3.66 10.89 -8.62
N LEU A 109 3.61 10.97 -9.94
CA LEU A 109 2.56 10.35 -10.74
C LEU A 109 2.54 8.83 -10.54
N GLY A 110 3.70 8.17 -10.55
CA GLY A 110 3.80 6.73 -10.30
C GLY A 110 3.21 6.33 -8.96
N ARG A 111 3.54 7.05 -7.88
CA ARG A 111 2.99 6.79 -6.54
C ARG A 111 1.48 6.99 -6.47
N MET A 112 0.93 7.95 -7.22
CA MET A 112 -0.51 8.17 -7.31
C MET A 112 -1.20 7.07 -8.11
N LEU A 113 -0.59 6.65 -9.23
CA LEU A 113 -1.09 5.56 -10.07
C LEU A 113 -1.10 4.23 -9.30
N ASP A 114 -0.07 3.95 -8.53
CA ASP A 114 0.05 2.81 -7.61
C ASP A 114 -1.17 2.72 -6.66
N GLY A 115 -1.44 3.77 -5.89
CA GLY A 115 -2.61 3.82 -5.03
C GLY A 115 -3.96 3.75 -5.76
N MET A 116 -4.04 4.29 -7.00
CA MET A 116 -5.24 4.18 -7.85
C MET A 116 -5.40 2.77 -8.42
N SER A 117 -4.31 2.10 -8.77
CA SER A 117 -4.28 0.71 -9.23
C SER A 117 -4.88 -0.19 -8.17
N ASP A 118 -4.35 -0.16 -6.97
CA ASP A 118 -4.82 -0.92 -5.83
C ASP A 118 -6.31 -0.65 -5.54
N ALA A 119 -6.70 0.62 -5.48
CA ALA A 119 -8.09 0.99 -5.22
C ALA A 119 -9.04 0.43 -6.29
N SER A 120 -8.64 0.42 -7.56
CA SER A 120 -9.43 -0.12 -8.66
C SER A 120 -9.60 -1.63 -8.56
N VAL A 121 -8.54 -2.36 -8.21
CA VAL A 121 -8.60 -3.81 -7.99
C VAL A 121 -9.55 -4.15 -6.85
N TYR A 122 -9.44 -3.48 -5.70
CA TYR A 122 -10.32 -3.77 -4.57
C TYR A 122 -11.77 -3.33 -4.79
N LEU A 123 -11.99 -2.25 -5.55
CA LEU A 123 -13.33 -1.88 -5.96
C LEU A 123 -14.01 -3.01 -6.74
N THR A 124 -13.29 -3.63 -7.70
CA THR A 124 -13.83 -4.76 -8.47
C THR A 124 -14.01 -6.01 -7.63
N LEU A 125 -13.12 -6.30 -6.67
CA LEU A 125 -13.25 -7.44 -5.75
C LEU A 125 -14.47 -7.29 -4.81
N TYR A 126 -14.67 -6.11 -4.22
CA TYR A 126 -15.86 -5.88 -3.36
C TYR A 126 -17.14 -5.86 -4.19
N LEU A 127 -17.10 -5.32 -5.41
CA LEU A 127 -18.23 -5.40 -6.34
C LEU A 127 -18.55 -6.86 -6.67
N ALA A 128 -17.52 -7.70 -6.89
CA ALA A 128 -17.72 -9.13 -7.11
C ALA A 128 -18.42 -9.80 -5.92
N CYS A 129 -18.01 -9.48 -4.67
CA CYS A 129 -18.71 -9.99 -3.48
C CYS A 129 -20.18 -9.55 -3.46
N VAL A 130 -20.47 -8.28 -3.73
CA VAL A 130 -21.84 -7.75 -3.75
C VAL A 130 -22.69 -8.44 -4.82
N VAL A 131 -22.18 -8.56 -6.05
CA VAL A 131 -22.91 -9.20 -7.15
C VAL A 131 -23.15 -10.69 -6.88
N ARG A 132 -22.15 -11.39 -6.34
CA ARG A 132 -22.29 -12.81 -5.99
C ARG A 132 -23.31 -13.08 -4.90
N LEU A 133 -23.50 -12.14 -3.98
CA LEU A 133 -24.47 -12.24 -2.89
C LEU A 133 -25.85 -11.71 -3.27
N TRP A 134 -25.99 -11.07 -4.46
CA TRP A 134 -27.21 -10.35 -4.81
C TRP A 134 -28.47 -11.25 -4.76
N ASP A 135 -28.37 -12.45 -5.31
CA ASP A 135 -29.48 -13.39 -5.42
C ASP A 135 -29.62 -14.32 -4.19
N CYS A 136 -28.86 -14.08 -3.12
CA CYS A 136 -28.97 -14.92 -1.91
C CYS A 136 -30.24 -14.67 -1.09
N SER A 137 -30.98 -13.60 -1.35
CA SER A 137 -32.24 -13.28 -0.70
C SER A 137 -33.05 -12.28 -1.53
N ASP A 138 -34.34 -12.46 -1.62
CA ASP A 138 -35.28 -11.57 -2.34
C ASP A 138 -35.79 -10.40 -1.47
N THR A 139 -35.29 -10.23 -0.25
CA THR A 139 -35.78 -9.17 0.64
C THR A 139 -35.22 -7.81 0.24
N VAL A 140 -36.07 -6.79 0.24
CA VAL A 140 -35.62 -5.39 -0.03
C VAL A 140 -34.50 -4.96 0.91
N LEU A 141 -34.56 -5.40 2.18
CA LEU A 141 -33.55 -5.09 3.16
C LEU A 141 -32.16 -5.62 2.74
N TRP A 142 -32.11 -6.82 2.15
CA TRP A 142 -30.85 -7.41 1.65
C TRP A 142 -30.25 -6.60 0.49
N HIS A 143 -31.08 -6.20 -0.47
CA HIS A 143 -30.64 -5.41 -1.63
C HIS A 143 -30.23 -3.96 -1.27
N VAL A 144 -30.64 -3.45 -0.11
CA VAL A 144 -30.15 -2.18 0.45
C VAL A 144 -28.88 -2.40 1.27
N PHE A 145 -28.82 -3.45 2.08
CA PHE A 145 -27.70 -3.77 2.95
C PHE A 145 -26.40 -4.06 2.18
N LEU A 146 -26.47 -4.87 1.12
CA LEU A 146 -25.28 -5.28 0.36
C LEU A 146 -24.50 -4.13 -0.29
N PRO A 147 -25.12 -3.21 -1.04
CA PRO A 147 -24.39 -2.07 -1.60
C PRO A 147 -23.81 -1.17 -0.50
N ILE A 148 -24.53 -0.97 0.60
CA ILE A 148 -24.00 -0.20 1.75
C ILE A 148 -22.78 -0.91 2.33
N LEU A 149 -22.85 -2.22 2.55
CA LEU A 149 -21.70 -3.00 3.03
C LEU A 149 -20.53 -2.93 2.04
N GLY A 150 -20.79 -3.00 0.72
CA GLY A 150 -19.78 -2.84 -0.33
C GLY A 150 -19.09 -1.48 -0.26
N ILE A 151 -19.83 -0.40 -0.13
CA ILE A 151 -19.30 0.95 0.02
C ILE A 151 -18.48 1.08 1.32
N VAL A 152 -19.03 0.59 2.43
CA VAL A 152 -18.35 0.63 3.73
C VAL A 152 -17.02 -0.13 3.68
N THR A 153 -16.99 -1.36 3.15
CA THR A 153 -15.76 -2.15 3.03
C THR A 153 -14.73 -1.45 2.15
N PHE A 154 -15.14 -0.83 1.05
CA PHE A 154 -14.23 -0.08 0.19
C PHE A 154 -13.67 1.18 0.88
N VAL A 155 -14.50 1.96 1.57
CA VAL A 155 -14.06 3.15 2.32
C VAL A 155 -13.09 2.75 3.44
N LEU A 156 -13.39 1.67 4.17
CA LEU A 156 -12.52 1.14 5.21
C LEU A 156 -11.21 0.61 4.62
N TYR A 157 -11.25 -0.05 3.48
CA TYR A 157 -10.05 -0.49 2.75
C TYR A 157 -9.09 0.67 2.52
N VAL A 158 -9.55 1.78 1.95
CA VAL A 158 -8.71 2.97 1.70
C VAL A 158 -8.08 3.49 2.99
N ALA A 159 -8.84 3.54 4.09
CA ALA A 159 -8.32 3.97 5.38
C ALA A 159 -7.30 2.98 5.97
N GLN A 160 -7.52 1.68 5.78
CA GLN A 160 -6.67 0.59 6.28
C GLN A 160 -5.34 0.51 5.53
N CYS A 161 -5.30 0.78 4.22
CA CYS A 161 -4.06 0.80 3.43
C CYS A 161 -3.22 2.04 3.69
N GLN A 162 -3.84 3.20 3.94
CA GLN A 162 -3.13 4.44 4.24
C GLN A 162 -2.33 4.39 5.54
N LEU A 163 -2.77 3.63 6.53
CA LEU A 163 -2.10 3.56 7.83
C LEU A 163 -0.74 2.86 7.78
N PRO A 164 -0.59 1.66 7.18
CA PRO A 164 0.72 1.03 7.00
C PRO A 164 1.70 1.91 6.24
N ASP A 165 1.27 2.51 5.13
CA ASP A 165 2.12 3.39 4.33
C ASP A 165 2.63 4.57 5.15
N TYR A 166 1.74 5.28 5.84
CA TYR A 166 2.09 6.43 6.66
C TYR A 166 3.09 6.06 7.77
N PHE A 167 2.80 5.02 8.55
CA PHE A 167 3.66 4.66 9.68
C PHE A 167 4.95 3.94 9.28
N LYS A 168 4.98 3.24 8.15
CA LYS A 168 6.23 2.73 7.56
C LYS A 168 7.14 3.90 7.13
N ASN A 169 6.59 4.91 6.48
CA ASN A 169 7.34 6.11 6.09
C ASN A 169 7.82 6.90 7.31
N LEU A 170 6.98 7.04 8.36
CA LEU A 170 7.39 7.64 9.64
C LEU A 170 8.54 6.87 10.29
N HIS A 171 8.43 5.53 10.34
CA HIS A 171 9.49 4.69 10.90
C HIS A 171 10.81 4.87 10.17
N MET A 172 10.80 4.86 8.83
CA MET A 172 12.00 5.12 8.02
C MET A 172 12.55 6.53 8.24
N PHE A 173 11.69 7.55 8.29
CA PHE A 173 12.09 8.92 8.59
C PHE A 173 12.81 9.05 9.92
N MET A 174 12.37 8.32 10.93
CA MET A 174 12.99 8.38 12.27
C MET A 174 14.34 7.65 12.33
N ILE A 175 14.51 6.53 11.62
CA ILE A 175 15.68 5.67 11.73
C ILE A 175 16.81 6.08 10.79
N ASP A 176 16.49 6.45 9.56
CA ASP A 176 17.47 6.69 8.51
C ASP A 176 17.25 8.05 7.85
N ASN A 177 18.16 8.97 8.11
CA ASN A 177 18.13 10.30 7.51
C ASN A 177 18.26 10.27 5.97
N SER A 178 18.85 9.22 5.39
CA SER A 178 19.06 9.09 3.95
C SER A 178 17.84 8.56 3.21
N LYS A 179 16.98 7.77 3.90
CA LYS A 179 15.79 7.12 3.33
C LYS A 179 14.47 7.81 3.73
N GLY A 180 14.53 8.80 4.61
CA GLY A 180 13.35 9.45 5.20
C GLY A 180 12.59 10.43 4.30
N ASN A 181 13.03 10.65 3.06
CA ASN A 181 12.45 11.65 2.16
C ASN A 181 11.04 11.29 1.61
N GLU A 182 10.51 10.13 1.94
CA GLU A 182 9.17 9.72 1.49
C GLU A 182 8.04 10.17 2.42
N LEU A 183 8.36 10.60 3.65
CA LEU A 183 7.37 11.16 4.56
C LEU A 183 7.02 12.59 4.13
N SER A 184 5.96 12.73 3.35
CA SER A 184 5.49 14.03 2.92
C SER A 184 4.64 14.69 4.00
N ARG A 185 4.87 16.00 4.23
CA ARG A 185 4.07 16.82 5.15
C ARG A 185 3.04 17.62 4.35
N GLY A 186 1.78 17.58 4.79
CA GLY A 186 0.66 18.25 4.13
C GLY A 186 0.90 19.74 3.89
N LYS A 187 1.58 20.42 4.83
CA LYS A 187 1.96 21.84 4.68
C LYS A 187 2.88 22.09 3.48
N HIS A 188 3.86 21.20 3.22
CA HIS A 188 4.78 21.33 2.09
C HIS A 188 4.06 20.98 0.77
N VAL A 189 3.25 19.92 0.77
CA VAL A 189 2.47 19.52 -0.41
C VAL A 189 1.45 20.60 -0.78
N LYS A 190 0.85 21.29 0.22
CA LYS A 190 -0.06 22.40 -0.02
C LYS A 190 0.65 23.58 -0.69
N ALA A 191 1.83 23.97 -0.22
CA ALA A 191 2.62 25.02 -0.83
C ALA A 191 2.97 24.73 -2.29
N GLU A 192 3.30 23.48 -2.61
CA GLU A 192 3.54 23.05 -3.99
C GLU A 192 2.27 23.05 -4.86
N LEU A 193 1.12 22.71 -4.28
CA LEU A 193 -0.18 22.77 -4.96
C LEU A 193 -0.55 24.22 -5.32
N GLU A 194 -0.32 25.15 -4.39
CA GLU A 194 -0.62 26.59 -4.60
C GLU A 194 0.25 27.21 -5.70
N GLN A 195 1.48 26.68 -5.90
CA GLN A 195 2.38 27.11 -6.98
C GLN A 195 2.04 26.49 -8.34
N ALA A 196 1.24 25.43 -8.38
CA ALA A 196 0.90 24.74 -9.61
C ALA A 196 -0.13 25.52 -10.42
N LYS A 197 0.05 25.56 -11.75
CA LYS A 197 -0.90 26.23 -12.67
C LYS A 197 -2.23 25.48 -12.69
N LYS A 198 -3.30 26.13 -12.25
CA LYS A 198 -4.66 25.58 -12.26
C LYS A 198 -5.08 25.07 -13.64
N GLY A 199 -5.81 23.95 -13.67
CA GLY A 199 -6.29 23.34 -14.91
C GLY A 199 -5.26 22.48 -15.64
N THR A 200 -4.05 22.32 -15.10
CA THR A 200 -3.04 21.39 -15.64
C THR A 200 -3.11 20.04 -14.95
N PHE A 201 -2.60 19.00 -15.61
CA PHE A 201 -2.46 17.67 -15.03
C PHE A 201 -1.55 17.68 -13.77
N ASP A 202 -0.50 18.52 -13.74
CA ASP A 202 0.36 18.72 -12.58
C ASP A 202 -0.43 19.23 -11.37
N HIS A 203 -1.29 20.24 -11.55
CA HIS A 203 -2.17 20.73 -10.48
C HIS A 203 -3.14 19.65 -9.97
N PHE A 204 -3.74 18.88 -10.88
CA PHE A 204 -4.63 17.77 -10.51
C PHE A 204 -3.88 16.69 -9.71
N SER A 205 -2.70 16.29 -10.16
CA SER A 205 -1.85 15.32 -9.46
C SER A 205 -1.49 15.80 -8.04
N LYS A 206 -1.04 17.07 -7.89
CA LYS A 206 -0.72 17.66 -6.59
C LYS A 206 -1.95 17.80 -5.69
N PHE A 207 -3.10 18.09 -6.26
CA PHE A 207 -4.37 18.13 -5.51
C PHE A 207 -4.75 16.76 -4.94
N CYS A 208 -4.68 15.71 -5.74
CA CYS A 208 -4.93 14.34 -5.28
C CYS A 208 -3.93 13.93 -4.19
N TYR A 209 -2.64 14.22 -4.39
CA TYR A 209 -1.60 13.91 -3.43
C TYR A 209 -1.74 14.71 -2.12
N TYR A 210 -2.13 15.97 -2.19
CA TYR A 210 -2.45 16.77 -1.01
C TYR A 210 -3.60 16.17 -0.20
N ASN A 211 -4.71 15.81 -0.86
CA ASN A 211 -5.85 15.19 -0.18
C ASN A 211 -5.48 13.85 0.47
N TYR A 212 -4.66 13.04 -0.21
CA TYR A 212 -4.14 11.79 0.34
C TYR A 212 -3.32 12.04 1.61
N THR A 213 -2.31 12.91 1.54
CA THR A 213 -1.43 13.25 2.68
C THR A 213 -2.22 13.87 3.83
N HIS A 214 -3.10 14.82 3.52
CA HIS A 214 -3.95 15.49 4.53
C HIS A 214 -4.89 14.51 5.23
N ALA A 215 -5.44 13.53 4.51
CA ALA A 215 -6.27 12.49 5.12
C ALA A 215 -5.48 11.59 6.09
N GLN A 216 -4.21 11.29 5.80
CA GLN A 216 -3.32 10.55 6.72
C GLN A 216 -3.04 11.39 7.98
N GLU A 217 -2.62 12.63 7.82
CA GLU A 217 -2.29 13.55 8.93
C GLU A 217 -3.49 13.80 9.84
N ARG A 218 -4.67 14.04 9.27
CA ARG A 218 -5.90 14.29 10.05
C ARG A 218 -6.29 13.12 10.95
N ARG A 219 -5.91 11.89 10.60
CA ARG A 219 -6.17 10.70 11.42
C ARG A 219 -5.16 10.50 12.55
N ALA A 220 -4.00 11.17 12.49
CA ALA A 220 -2.91 11.03 13.44
C ALA A 220 -2.45 12.39 13.99
N PRO A 221 -3.30 13.15 14.71
CA PRO A 221 -3.01 14.52 15.13
C PRO A 221 -1.86 14.62 16.14
N LYS A 222 -1.73 13.69 17.08
CA LYS A 222 -0.61 13.68 18.04
C LYS A 222 0.73 13.42 17.34
N THR A 223 0.72 12.55 16.35
CA THR A 223 1.88 12.32 15.49
C THR A 223 2.27 13.57 14.71
N GLN A 224 1.29 14.42 14.29
CA GLN A 224 1.63 15.69 13.64
C GLN A 224 2.32 16.66 14.62
N THR A 225 1.81 16.80 15.85
CA THR A 225 2.44 17.62 16.88
C THR A 225 3.88 17.14 17.17
N PHE A 226 4.09 15.83 17.26
CA PHE A 226 5.42 15.24 17.43
C PHE A 226 6.36 15.56 16.25
N LEU A 227 5.89 15.45 15.02
CA LEU A 227 6.67 15.79 13.84
C LEU A 227 6.97 17.30 13.74
N ASP A 228 6.05 18.17 14.15
CA ASP A 228 6.29 19.61 14.20
C ASP A 228 7.37 19.95 15.23
N ALA A 229 7.39 19.30 16.40
CA ALA A 229 8.44 19.47 17.39
C ALA A 229 9.81 19.01 16.84
N ILE A 230 9.85 17.87 16.13
CA ILE A 230 11.09 17.38 15.50
C ILE A 230 11.61 18.34 14.44
N GLU A 231 10.75 19.01 13.67
CA GLU A 231 11.18 20.01 12.69
C GLU A 231 11.85 21.21 13.33
N VAL A 232 11.45 21.59 14.57
CA VAL A 232 12.01 22.73 15.30
C VAL A 232 13.28 22.35 16.05
N HIS A 233 13.28 21.21 16.77
CA HIS A 233 14.34 20.84 17.72
C HIS A 233 15.32 19.79 17.14
N GLY A 234 14.99 19.16 16.01
CA GLY A 234 15.78 18.10 15.42
C GLY A 234 15.54 16.73 16.05
N LYS A 235 16.33 15.74 15.60
CA LYS A 235 16.32 14.36 16.09
C LYS A 235 17.65 14.08 16.80
N ASN A 236 17.60 13.72 18.08
CA ASN A 236 18.76 13.19 18.80
C ASN A 236 18.78 11.65 18.77
N GLU A 237 19.91 11.05 19.13
CA GLU A 237 20.07 9.59 19.08
C GLU A 237 19.20 8.88 20.10
N GLU A 238 19.03 9.43 21.30
CA GLU A 238 18.19 8.87 22.36
C GLU A 238 16.71 8.76 21.90
N LEU A 239 16.19 9.81 21.26
CA LEU A 239 14.84 9.82 20.67
C LEU A 239 14.69 8.76 19.57
N ARG A 240 15.72 8.60 18.73
CA ARG A 240 15.72 7.60 17.64
C ARG A 240 15.68 6.19 18.20
N GLU A 241 16.52 5.87 19.20
CA GLU A 241 16.54 4.57 19.86
C GLU A 241 15.22 4.28 20.58
N ALA A 242 14.67 5.23 21.33
CA ALA A 242 13.39 5.10 22.00
C ALA A 242 12.24 4.86 21.00
N PHE A 243 12.22 5.61 19.89
CA PHE A 243 11.23 5.41 18.82
C PHE A 243 11.39 4.02 18.19
N TYR A 244 12.61 3.61 17.84
CA TYR A 244 12.88 2.31 17.21
C TYR A 244 12.45 1.13 18.08
N ALA A 245 12.73 1.17 19.36
CA ALA A 245 12.43 0.09 20.32
C ALA A 245 10.93 -0.27 20.31
N GLU A 246 10.06 0.69 20.16
CA GLU A 246 8.60 0.48 20.17
C GLU A 246 7.99 0.39 18.77
N SER A 247 8.39 1.29 17.87
CA SER A 247 7.82 1.35 16.53
C SER A 247 8.15 0.10 15.69
N SER A 248 9.30 -0.56 15.90
CA SER A 248 9.69 -1.77 15.18
C SER A 248 8.69 -2.92 15.31
N LYS A 249 8.06 -3.05 16.49
CA LYS A 249 6.99 -4.05 16.72
C LYS A 249 5.67 -3.63 16.07
N LEU A 250 5.32 -2.34 16.21
CA LEU A 250 4.07 -1.81 15.66
C LEU A 250 4.06 -1.85 14.13
N VAL A 251 5.18 -1.51 13.49
CA VAL A 251 5.31 -1.55 12.02
C VAL A 251 5.12 -2.96 11.48
N LYS A 252 5.63 -3.99 12.15
CA LYS A 252 5.38 -5.38 11.73
C LYS A 252 3.89 -5.75 11.81
N LEU A 253 3.18 -5.26 12.82
CA LEU A 253 1.74 -5.49 12.94
C LEU A 253 0.93 -4.75 11.86
N THR A 254 1.44 -3.66 11.29
CA THR A 254 0.76 -2.99 10.17
C THR A 254 0.68 -3.88 8.92
N ASN A 255 1.53 -4.91 8.79
CA ASN A 255 1.47 -5.87 7.69
C ASN A 255 0.16 -6.69 7.67
N LEU A 256 -0.56 -6.80 8.79
CA LEU A 256 -1.91 -7.38 8.80
C LEU A 256 -2.94 -6.58 7.98
N LEU A 257 -2.66 -5.29 7.74
CA LEU A 257 -3.54 -4.40 6.99
C LEU A 257 -3.13 -4.25 5.51
N THR A 258 -2.06 -4.93 5.09
CA THR A 258 -1.56 -4.87 3.71
C THR A 258 -2.37 -5.73 2.75
N PHE A 259 -1.99 -5.68 1.48
CA PHE A 259 -2.65 -6.36 0.38
C PHE A 259 -2.80 -7.88 0.60
N ASN A 260 -1.73 -8.57 1.02
CA ASN A 260 -1.63 -10.03 0.98
C ASN A 260 -2.70 -10.75 1.82
N LEU A 261 -2.80 -10.41 3.11
CA LEU A 261 -3.76 -11.07 4.01
C LEU A 261 -5.20 -10.85 3.56
N ARG A 262 -5.54 -9.60 3.21
CA ARG A 262 -6.89 -9.25 2.77
C ARG A 262 -7.27 -9.96 1.48
N THR A 263 -6.40 -9.94 0.47
CA THR A 263 -6.62 -10.62 -0.81
C THR A 263 -6.76 -12.11 -0.63
N ALA A 264 -5.87 -12.73 0.16
CA ALA A 264 -5.94 -14.18 0.43
C ALA A 264 -7.27 -14.56 1.09
N VAL A 265 -7.73 -13.80 2.10
CA VAL A 265 -9.01 -14.06 2.77
C VAL A 265 -10.19 -13.84 1.82
N LEU A 266 -10.21 -12.75 1.04
CA LEU A 266 -11.30 -12.49 0.10
C LEU A 266 -11.39 -13.57 -0.99
N LEU A 267 -10.28 -13.92 -1.61
CA LEU A 267 -10.26 -14.99 -2.63
C LEU A 267 -10.66 -16.34 -2.04
N LEU A 268 -10.14 -16.71 -0.87
CA LEU A 268 -10.53 -17.93 -0.19
C LEU A 268 -12.04 -17.96 0.09
N CYS A 269 -12.59 -16.87 0.60
CA CYS A 269 -14.04 -16.75 0.84
C CYS A 269 -14.83 -16.85 -0.46
N MET A 270 -14.35 -16.30 -1.58
CA MET A 270 -15.01 -16.44 -2.88
C MET A 270 -14.98 -17.89 -3.38
N PHE A 271 -13.88 -18.63 -3.21
CA PHE A 271 -13.80 -20.05 -3.57
C PHE A 271 -14.72 -20.93 -2.70
N LEU A 272 -14.94 -20.54 -1.44
CA LEU A 272 -15.82 -21.26 -0.51
C LEU A 272 -17.28 -20.79 -0.59
N HIS A 273 -17.61 -19.82 -1.44
CA HIS A 273 -18.91 -19.14 -1.49
C HIS A 273 -19.31 -18.49 -0.15
N TRP A 274 -18.35 -17.91 0.55
CA TRP A 274 -18.47 -17.20 1.82
C TRP A 274 -18.17 -15.70 1.69
N GLU A 275 -18.57 -15.10 0.58
CA GLU A 275 -18.26 -13.71 0.23
C GLU A 275 -18.63 -12.71 1.34
N LEU A 276 -19.77 -12.95 2.02
CA LEU A 276 -20.19 -12.13 3.16
C LEU A 276 -19.17 -12.19 4.31
N ALA A 277 -18.64 -13.37 4.62
CA ALA A 277 -17.62 -13.54 5.66
C ALA A 277 -16.34 -12.77 5.29
N GLY A 278 -15.93 -12.77 4.01
CA GLY A 278 -14.80 -11.98 3.50
C GLY A 278 -15.00 -10.47 3.70
N MET A 279 -16.20 -9.96 3.40
CA MET A 279 -16.53 -8.54 3.63
C MET A 279 -16.57 -8.21 5.12
N LEU A 280 -17.20 -9.06 5.94
CA LEU A 280 -17.25 -8.88 7.39
C LEU A 280 -15.87 -8.98 8.05
N PHE A 281 -14.94 -9.76 7.51
CA PHE A 281 -13.55 -9.78 7.97
C PHE A 281 -12.89 -8.38 7.88
N VAL A 282 -13.14 -7.64 6.81
CA VAL A 282 -12.62 -6.27 6.65
C VAL A 282 -13.19 -5.34 7.73
N VAL A 283 -14.47 -5.46 8.04
CA VAL A 283 -15.16 -4.59 9.00
C VAL A 283 -14.88 -5.00 10.45
N LEU A 284 -14.97 -6.29 10.76
CA LEU A 284 -14.95 -6.78 12.14
C LEU A 284 -13.57 -7.19 12.65
N VAL A 285 -12.63 -7.44 11.75
CA VAL A 285 -11.25 -7.83 12.12
C VAL A 285 -10.24 -6.75 11.74
N LEU A 286 -10.17 -6.37 10.46
CA LEU A 286 -9.13 -5.42 10.01
C LEU A 286 -9.37 -4.01 10.54
N GLU A 287 -10.62 -3.56 10.66
CA GLU A 287 -10.89 -2.22 11.17
C GLU A 287 -10.54 -2.04 12.67
N PRO A 288 -10.90 -2.95 13.59
CA PRO A 288 -10.40 -2.92 14.95
C PRO A 288 -8.88 -2.95 15.04
N VAL A 289 -8.20 -3.77 14.23
CA VAL A 289 -6.72 -3.80 14.17
C VAL A 289 -6.17 -2.44 13.78
N ARG A 290 -6.73 -1.80 12.74
CA ARG A 290 -6.35 -0.44 12.32
C ARG A 290 -6.50 0.58 13.46
N LEU A 291 -7.65 0.57 14.15
CA LEU A 291 -7.92 1.51 15.24
C LEU A 291 -6.98 1.30 16.44
N ILE A 292 -6.68 0.05 16.77
CA ILE A 292 -5.73 -0.28 17.86
C ILE A 292 -4.33 0.19 17.49
N LEU A 293 -3.87 -0.06 16.26
CA LEU A 293 -2.55 0.38 15.79
C LEU A 293 -2.45 1.91 15.78
N LEU A 294 -3.47 2.60 15.26
CA LEU A 294 -3.51 4.05 15.26
C LEU A 294 -3.39 4.61 16.67
N ARG A 295 -4.17 4.10 17.63
CA ARG A 295 -4.10 4.54 19.04
C ARG A 295 -2.71 4.30 19.65
N LYS A 296 -2.07 3.17 19.34
CA LYS A 296 -0.72 2.87 19.85
C LYS A 296 0.34 3.82 19.27
N TYR A 297 0.26 4.15 17.98
CA TYR A 297 1.17 5.13 17.37
C TYR A 297 0.94 6.54 17.90
N GLU A 298 -0.30 6.95 18.09
CA GLU A 298 -0.63 8.24 18.67
C GLU A 298 -0.13 8.35 20.13
N ALA A 299 -0.28 7.29 20.93
CA ALA A 299 0.26 7.24 22.29
C ALA A 299 1.79 7.24 22.33
N LEU A 300 2.44 6.56 21.38
CA LEU A 300 3.90 6.57 21.23
C LEU A 300 4.38 7.99 20.91
N SER A 301 3.76 8.65 19.92
CA SER A 301 4.12 10.00 19.51
C SER A 301 3.93 11.03 20.65
N GLU A 302 2.84 10.94 21.41
CA GLU A 302 2.57 11.79 22.56
C GLU A 302 3.62 11.64 23.67
N ARG A 303 4.01 10.40 23.96
CA ARG A 303 5.03 10.12 24.97
C ARG A 303 6.42 10.59 24.55
N LEU A 304 6.81 10.37 23.30
CA LEU A 304 8.09 10.80 22.79
C LEU A 304 8.19 12.30 22.55
N LEU A 305 7.05 13.00 22.42
CA LEU A 305 7.02 14.46 22.34
C LEU A 305 7.70 15.10 23.56
N LEU A 306 7.58 14.50 24.76
CA LEU A 306 8.21 14.98 25.98
C LEU A 306 9.75 14.86 25.96
N MET A 307 10.31 14.04 25.06
CA MET A 307 11.76 13.88 24.87
C MET A 307 12.33 14.85 23.83
N VAL A 308 11.48 15.52 23.05
CA VAL A 308 11.88 16.50 22.03
C VAL A 308 11.92 17.90 22.59
N GLN A 309 11.13 18.18 23.62
CA GLN A 309 11.07 19.47 24.34
C GLN A 309 12.19 19.57 25.39
#